data_75764a88b09a3d844923a2093d5f7b1b
#
_entry.id   75764a88b09a3d844923a2093d5f7b1b
#
_cell.length_a   1.000
_cell.length_b   1.000
_cell.length_c   1.000
_cell.angle_alpha   90.00
_cell.angle_beta   90.00
_cell.angle_gamma   90.00
#
_symmetry.space_group_name_H-M   'P 1'
#
loop_
_entity.id
_entity.type
_entity.pdbx_description
1 polymer ?
#
loop_
_entity_poly.entity_id
_entity_poly.type
_entity_poly.pdbx_seq_one_letter_code
_entity_poly.pdbx_strand_id
1 'polypeptide(L)'
;MACILSIETSTDVCSVAVSDNGAVILNKEDHSGPNHAVKLGVFVDEAISYIDSRNIPLEAVAVSCGPGSYTGLRIGVSMAKGLCYGRGAKLIAVPTLELLAVPVLLGEHPAEEDALIVPMLDARRMEVYAQVFDRALREVRPIQADIVDAETYKEYLDRGAVYFFGNGAAKCMEVINHPNAHLVKNIEPLAKNMAPLAEKRFVEGKFEDVAYFCLLYTSPSPRDRTRSR
;
A
#
# COMPACT_ATOMS: atom_id res chain seq x y z
N MET A 1 20.82 -6.33 4.83
CA MET A 1 20.56 -6.78 3.45
C MET A 1 19.74 -8.04 3.56
N ALA A 2 18.55 -8.06 2.95
CA ALA A 2 17.60 -9.12 3.22
C ALA A 2 16.87 -9.58 1.95
N CYS A 3 16.54 -10.89 1.89
CA CYS A 3 15.58 -11.42 0.94
C CYS A 3 14.17 -11.28 1.55
N ILE A 4 13.33 -10.47 0.90
CA ILE A 4 11.98 -10.15 1.37
C ILE A 4 10.97 -10.54 0.29
N LEU A 5 9.96 -11.33 0.68
CA LEU A 5 8.79 -11.60 -0.15
C LEU A 5 7.69 -10.60 0.19
N SER A 6 7.23 -9.84 -0.81
CA SER A 6 6.19 -8.82 -0.68
C SER A 6 4.86 -9.33 -1.24
N ILE A 7 3.76 -9.09 -0.52
CA ILE A 7 2.40 -9.49 -0.88
C ILE A 7 1.50 -8.25 -0.90
N GLU A 8 0.81 -8.02 -2.03
CA GLU A 8 -0.14 -6.94 -2.19
C GLU A 8 -1.49 -7.46 -2.67
N THR A 9 -2.53 -7.18 -1.89
CA THR A 9 -3.91 -7.65 -2.14
C THR A 9 -4.97 -6.63 -1.68
N SER A 10 -4.55 -5.37 -1.50
CA SER A 10 -5.43 -4.32 -0.94
C SER A 10 -6.44 -3.76 -1.94
N THR A 11 -6.24 -4.00 -3.24
CA THR A 11 -7.12 -3.56 -4.34
C THR A 11 -7.55 -4.76 -5.19
N ASP A 12 -8.02 -4.53 -6.41
CA ASP A 12 -8.40 -5.60 -7.34
C ASP A 12 -7.18 -6.32 -7.93
N VAL A 13 -6.01 -5.70 -7.89
CA VAL A 13 -4.75 -6.31 -8.35
C VAL A 13 -4.20 -7.25 -7.28
N CYS A 14 -3.80 -8.45 -7.70
CA CYS A 14 -3.06 -9.39 -6.87
C CYS A 14 -1.61 -9.40 -7.31
N SER A 15 -0.68 -9.11 -6.42
CA SER A 15 0.73 -9.15 -6.78
C SER A 15 1.61 -9.72 -5.67
N VAL A 16 2.71 -10.36 -6.10
CA VAL A 16 3.78 -10.91 -5.26
C VAL A 16 5.12 -10.53 -5.88
N ALA A 17 6.05 -10.06 -5.07
CA ALA A 17 7.41 -9.80 -5.51
C ALA A 17 8.42 -10.36 -4.51
N VAL A 18 9.59 -10.71 -4.99
CA VAL A 18 10.76 -11.02 -4.16
C VAL A 18 11.80 -9.95 -4.41
N SER A 19 12.30 -9.35 -3.36
CA SER A 19 13.47 -8.46 -3.42
C SER A 19 14.62 -9.08 -2.64
N ASP A 20 15.83 -8.93 -3.17
CA ASP A 20 17.08 -9.26 -2.50
C ASP A 20 17.93 -7.99 -2.42
N ASN A 21 18.28 -7.60 -1.21
CA ASN A 21 19.04 -6.36 -0.95
C ASN A 21 18.39 -5.11 -1.58
N GLY A 22 17.06 -5.01 -1.51
CA GLY A 22 16.28 -3.92 -2.09
C GLY A 22 16.04 -4.00 -3.61
N ALA A 23 16.72 -4.90 -4.33
CA ALA A 23 16.50 -5.12 -5.76
C ALA A 23 15.42 -6.17 -5.99
N VAL A 24 14.41 -5.87 -6.81
CA VAL A 24 13.36 -6.83 -7.18
C VAL A 24 13.94 -7.88 -8.13
N ILE A 25 13.93 -9.14 -7.72
CA ILE A 25 14.45 -10.29 -8.47
C ILE A 25 13.37 -11.21 -9.04
N LEU A 26 12.14 -11.08 -8.55
CA LEU A 26 10.94 -11.75 -9.09
C LEU A 26 9.72 -10.85 -8.89
N ASN A 27 8.85 -10.79 -9.88
CA ASN A 27 7.59 -10.05 -9.82
C ASN A 27 6.49 -10.80 -10.55
N LYS A 28 5.32 -10.93 -9.91
CA LYS A 28 4.09 -11.55 -10.42
C LYS A 28 2.92 -10.63 -10.15
N GLU A 29 2.12 -10.37 -11.17
CA GLU A 29 0.96 -9.48 -11.10
C GLU A 29 -0.23 -10.11 -11.83
N ASP A 30 -1.43 -9.94 -11.29
CA ASP A 30 -2.70 -10.26 -11.95
C ASP A 30 -3.64 -9.07 -11.83
N HIS A 31 -3.95 -8.46 -12.97
CA HIS A 31 -4.84 -7.31 -13.12
C HIS A 31 -6.25 -7.71 -13.60
N SER A 32 -6.56 -9.00 -13.66
CA SER A 32 -7.83 -9.51 -14.21
C SER A 32 -9.02 -9.36 -13.27
N GLY A 33 -8.83 -8.74 -12.09
CA GLY A 33 -9.86 -8.50 -11.09
C GLY A 33 -9.66 -9.27 -9.79
N PRO A 34 -10.63 -9.30 -8.86
CA PRO A 34 -10.45 -9.76 -7.48
C PRO A 34 -10.31 -11.29 -7.36
N ASN A 35 -9.23 -11.83 -7.91
CA ASN A 35 -8.90 -13.26 -7.93
C ASN A 35 -7.89 -13.68 -6.85
N HIS A 36 -7.73 -12.91 -5.77
CA HIS A 36 -6.70 -13.11 -4.74
C HIS A 36 -6.68 -14.54 -4.16
N ALA A 37 -7.86 -15.12 -3.89
CA ALA A 37 -7.94 -16.46 -3.29
C ALA A 37 -7.35 -17.57 -4.20
N VAL A 38 -7.38 -17.37 -5.51
CA VAL A 38 -6.88 -18.34 -6.49
C VAL A 38 -5.42 -18.04 -6.85
N LYS A 39 -5.09 -16.79 -7.12
CA LYS A 39 -3.80 -16.39 -7.69
C LYS A 39 -2.69 -16.27 -6.64
N LEU A 40 -3.01 -15.78 -5.44
CA LEU A 40 -1.99 -15.52 -4.44
C LEU A 40 -1.19 -16.78 -4.09
N GLY A 41 -1.88 -17.91 -3.88
CA GLY A 41 -1.21 -19.19 -3.56
C GLY A 41 -0.23 -19.63 -4.63
N VAL A 42 -0.62 -19.50 -5.91
CA VAL A 42 0.23 -19.84 -7.06
C VAL A 42 1.46 -18.92 -7.13
N PHE A 43 1.26 -17.60 -7.01
CA PHE A 43 2.36 -16.64 -7.05
C PHE A 43 3.36 -16.81 -5.91
N VAL A 44 2.84 -17.10 -4.71
CA VAL A 44 3.68 -17.39 -3.54
C VAL A 44 4.47 -18.68 -3.72
N ASP A 45 3.84 -19.76 -4.22
CA ASP A 45 4.52 -21.03 -4.48
C ASP A 45 5.65 -20.86 -5.51
N GLU A 46 5.40 -20.15 -6.62
CA GLU A 46 6.40 -19.81 -7.61
C GLU A 46 7.56 -18.98 -7.01
N ALA A 47 7.24 -17.99 -6.17
CA ALA A 47 8.23 -17.15 -5.52
C ALA A 47 9.11 -17.94 -4.54
N ILE A 48 8.50 -18.80 -3.73
CA ILE A 48 9.22 -19.68 -2.81
C ILE A 48 10.08 -20.68 -3.55
N SER A 49 9.56 -21.34 -4.60
CA SER A 49 10.33 -22.24 -5.45
C SER A 49 11.53 -21.56 -6.10
N TYR A 50 11.35 -20.29 -6.51
CA TYR A 50 12.42 -19.49 -7.09
C TYR A 50 13.59 -19.25 -6.11
N ILE A 51 13.31 -18.83 -4.88
CA ILE A 51 14.34 -18.57 -3.87
C ILE A 51 14.97 -19.87 -3.37
N ASP A 52 14.18 -20.92 -3.15
CA ASP A 52 14.67 -22.23 -2.68
C ASP A 52 15.63 -22.87 -3.69
N SER A 53 15.31 -22.81 -5.00
CA SER A 53 16.18 -23.33 -6.07
C SER A 53 17.53 -22.62 -6.15
N ARG A 54 17.65 -21.45 -5.55
CA ARG A 54 18.87 -20.61 -5.53
C ARG A 54 19.55 -20.60 -4.15
N ASN A 55 19.00 -21.34 -3.18
CA ASN A 55 19.45 -21.34 -1.79
C ASN A 55 19.47 -19.93 -1.17
N ILE A 56 18.49 -19.08 -1.52
CA ILE A 56 18.33 -17.75 -0.94
C ILE A 56 17.41 -17.87 0.28
N PRO A 57 17.88 -17.54 1.50
CA PRO A 57 17.06 -17.64 2.70
C PRO A 57 15.99 -16.53 2.71
N LEU A 58 14.73 -16.88 2.96
CA LEU A 58 13.67 -15.91 3.18
C LEU A 58 13.78 -15.32 4.58
N GLU A 59 14.10 -14.03 4.70
CA GLU A 59 14.33 -13.37 5.99
C GLU A 59 13.09 -12.64 6.49
N ALA A 60 12.27 -12.11 5.57
CA ALA A 60 11.01 -11.45 5.93
C ALA A 60 9.92 -11.61 4.87
N VAL A 61 8.68 -11.45 5.30
CA VAL A 61 7.51 -11.28 4.44
C VAL A 61 6.91 -9.91 4.72
N ALA A 62 6.83 -9.07 3.68
CA ALA A 62 6.15 -7.78 3.73
C ALA A 62 4.73 -7.92 3.19
N VAL A 63 3.77 -7.26 3.82
CA VAL A 63 2.37 -7.31 3.38
C VAL A 63 1.69 -5.97 3.57
N SER A 64 0.83 -5.57 2.63
CA SER A 64 -0.02 -4.40 2.82
C SER A 64 -0.99 -4.61 3.99
N CYS A 65 -1.03 -3.62 4.88
CA CYS A 65 -1.84 -3.69 6.11
C CYS A 65 -3.12 -2.83 6.06
N GLY A 66 -3.36 -2.18 4.94
CA GLY A 66 -4.51 -1.31 4.73
C GLY A 66 -4.16 0.19 4.66
N PRO A 67 -5.16 1.00 4.30
CA PRO A 67 -6.54 0.66 3.96
C PRO A 67 -6.66 -0.11 2.64
N GLY A 68 -7.86 -0.67 2.38
CA GLY A 68 -8.13 -1.37 1.13
C GLY A 68 -9.25 -2.41 1.26
N SER A 69 -9.34 -3.30 0.28
CA SER A 69 -10.29 -4.40 0.24
C SER A 69 -10.19 -5.26 1.50
N TYR A 70 -11.23 -5.28 2.32
CA TYR A 70 -11.28 -6.06 3.56
C TYR A 70 -10.95 -7.55 3.35
N THR A 71 -11.57 -8.15 2.33
CA THR A 71 -11.34 -9.57 1.99
C THR A 71 -9.93 -9.78 1.46
N GLY A 72 -9.48 -8.91 0.54
CA GLY A 72 -8.15 -9.00 -0.04
C GLY A 72 -7.05 -8.91 1.02
N LEU A 73 -7.10 -7.89 1.87
CA LEU A 73 -6.13 -7.71 2.97
C LEU A 73 -6.08 -8.92 3.92
N ARG A 74 -7.23 -9.52 4.24
CA ARG A 74 -7.25 -10.73 5.10
C ARG A 74 -6.60 -11.93 4.43
N ILE A 75 -6.80 -12.12 3.13
CA ILE A 75 -6.15 -13.19 2.36
C ILE A 75 -4.63 -12.97 2.37
N GLY A 76 -4.17 -11.75 2.05
CA GLY A 76 -2.75 -11.41 2.03
C GLY A 76 -2.08 -11.60 3.39
N VAL A 77 -2.66 -11.04 4.45
CA VAL A 77 -2.11 -11.16 5.82
C VAL A 77 -2.13 -12.59 6.33
N SER A 78 -3.16 -13.38 6.02
CA SER A 78 -3.19 -14.80 6.43
C SER A 78 -2.08 -15.60 5.74
N MET A 79 -1.83 -15.35 4.46
CA MET A 79 -0.72 -15.94 3.72
C MET A 79 0.63 -15.52 4.30
N ALA A 80 0.84 -14.23 4.53
CA ALA A 80 2.06 -13.69 5.11
C ALA A 80 2.38 -14.31 6.48
N LYS A 81 1.37 -14.38 7.38
CA LYS A 81 1.51 -15.02 8.69
C LYS A 81 1.87 -16.51 8.59
N GLY A 82 1.21 -17.24 7.69
CA GLY A 82 1.50 -18.65 7.46
C GLY A 82 2.93 -18.88 7.00
N LEU A 83 3.43 -18.04 6.08
CA LEU A 83 4.82 -18.09 5.61
C LEU A 83 5.81 -17.74 6.72
N CYS A 84 5.56 -16.65 7.47
CA CYS A 84 6.42 -16.26 8.58
C CYS A 84 6.52 -17.37 9.63
N TYR A 85 5.39 -17.97 10.01
CA TYR A 85 5.36 -19.08 10.96
C TYR A 85 6.10 -20.31 10.43
N GLY A 86 5.80 -20.74 9.20
CA GLY A 86 6.38 -21.94 8.61
C GLY A 86 7.87 -21.85 8.28
N ARG A 87 8.38 -20.64 8.01
CA ARG A 87 9.77 -20.40 7.59
C ARG A 87 10.62 -19.70 8.65
N GLY A 88 10.03 -19.29 9.77
CA GLY A 88 10.73 -18.50 10.78
C GLY A 88 11.09 -17.07 10.32
N ALA A 89 10.45 -16.59 9.25
CA ALA A 89 10.69 -15.27 8.70
C ALA A 89 10.00 -14.17 9.51
N LYS A 90 10.52 -12.94 9.44
CA LYS A 90 9.92 -11.76 10.08
C LYS A 90 8.71 -11.25 9.30
N LEU A 91 7.72 -10.70 9.99
CA LEU A 91 6.57 -10.05 9.37
C LEU A 91 6.77 -8.53 9.33
N ILE A 92 6.56 -7.92 8.17
CA ILE A 92 6.64 -6.48 7.97
C ILE A 92 5.28 -5.97 7.44
N ALA A 93 4.68 -5.03 8.16
CA ALA A 93 3.47 -4.35 7.71
C ALA A 93 3.82 -3.10 6.90
N VAL A 94 3.19 -2.93 5.74
CA VAL A 94 3.36 -1.74 4.88
C VAL A 94 2.00 -1.09 4.66
N PRO A 95 1.79 0.17 5.09
CA PRO A 95 0.56 0.90 4.82
C PRO A 95 0.34 1.08 3.32
N THR A 96 -0.87 0.82 2.85
CA THR A 96 -1.19 0.83 1.41
C THR A 96 -1.01 2.22 0.80
N LEU A 97 -1.30 3.29 1.54
CA LEU A 97 -1.13 4.66 1.05
C LEU A 97 0.35 5.05 0.91
N GLU A 98 1.23 4.59 1.82
CA GLU A 98 2.66 4.76 1.65
C GLU A 98 3.18 3.99 0.42
N LEU A 99 2.68 2.76 0.22
CA LEU A 99 3.04 1.95 -0.95
C LEU A 99 2.66 2.64 -2.26
N LEU A 100 1.47 3.23 -2.33
CA LEU A 100 1.02 4.00 -3.49
C LEU A 100 1.92 5.20 -3.79
N ALA A 101 2.52 5.81 -2.78
CA ALA A 101 3.40 6.98 -2.95
C ALA A 101 4.75 6.62 -3.60
N VAL A 102 5.25 5.39 -3.43
CA VAL A 102 6.57 4.97 -3.92
C VAL A 102 6.75 5.17 -5.43
N PRO A 103 5.87 4.67 -6.32
CA PRO A 103 6.07 4.85 -7.77
C PRO A 103 5.98 6.31 -8.20
N VAL A 104 5.22 7.15 -7.50
CA VAL A 104 5.14 8.60 -7.78
C VAL A 104 6.43 9.30 -7.40
N LEU A 105 7.01 8.97 -6.24
CA LEU A 105 8.27 9.56 -5.76
C LEU A 105 9.49 9.10 -6.55
N LEU A 106 9.46 7.88 -7.13
CA LEU A 106 10.53 7.34 -7.96
C LEU A 106 10.38 7.73 -9.45
N GLY A 107 9.24 8.29 -9.83
CA GLY A 107 8.95 8.72 -11.19
C GLY A 107 9.37 10.17 -11.48
N GLU A 108 8.80 10.72 -12.55
CA GLU A 108 9.05 12.11 -12.97
C GLU A 108 8.25 13.15 -12.15
N HIS A 109 7.28 12.70 -11.37
CA HIS A 109 6.44 13.54 -10.52
C HIS A 109 6.67 13.23 -9.03
N PRO A 110 6.50 14.21 -8.15
CA PRO A 110 6.25 15.64 -8.36
C PRO A 110 7.51 16.37 -8.82
N ALA A 111 7.36 17.40 -9.68
CA ALA A 111 8.47 18.20 -10.19
C ALA A 111 8.92 19.27 -9.18
N GLU A 112 7.99 19.86 -8.44
CA GLU A 112 8.23 20.92 -7.47
C GLU A 112 8.79 20.35 -6.15
N GLU A 113 9.76 21.04 -5.54
CA GLU A 113 10.42 20.59 -4.31
C GLU A 113 9.49 20.58 -3.08
N ASP A 114 8.56 21.52 -3.02
CA ASP A 114 7.59 21.72 -1.93
C ASP A 114 6.23 21.06 -2.20
N ALA A 115 6.11 20.31 -3.30
CA ALA A 115 4.88 19.63 -3.65
C ALA A 115 4.45 18.62 -2.58
N LEU A 116 3.14 18.53 -2.38
CA LEU A 116 2.52 17.50 -1.56
C LEU A 116 1.97 16.36 -2.44
N ILE A 117 1.95 15.16 -1.89
CA ILE A 117 1.43 13.97 -2.54
C ILE A 117 0.30 13.37 -1.71
N VAL A 118 -0.80 13.02 -2.39
CA VAL A 118 -2.03 12.56 -1.76
C VAL A 118 -2.50 11.25 -2.42
N PRO A 119 -2.02 10.10 -1.93
CA PRO A 119 -2.56 8.81 -2.31
C PRO A 119 -4.02 8.69 -1.87
N MET A 120 -4.87 8.18 -2.75
CA MET A 120 -6.30 8.01 -2.51
C MET A 120 -6.78 6.61 -2.88
N LEU A 121 -7.40 5.92 -1.94
CA LEU A 121 -8.11 4.67 -2.18
C LEU A 121 -9.62 4.88 -2.14
N ASP A 122 -10.31 4.32 -3.10
CA ASP A 122 -11.76 4.42 -3.21
C ASP A 122 -12.47 3.74 -2.02
N ALA A 123 -13.31 4.51 -1.30
CA ALA A 123 -14.15 4.05 -0.20
C ALA A 123 -15.65 4.08 -0.55
N ARG A 124 -15.97 4.09 -1.85
CA ARG A 124 -17.30 4.24 -2.44
C ARG A 124 -17.87 5.65 -2.37
N ARG A 125 -18.86 5.94 -3.24
CA ARG A 125 -19.46 7.28 -3.40
C ARG A 125 -18.34 8.33 -3.56
N MET A 126 -18.46 9.51 -2.93
CA MET A 126 -17.40 10.55 -2.89
C MET A 126 -16.46 10.42 -1.69
N GLU A 127 -16.41 9.24 -1.04
CA GLU A 127 -15.52 8.97 0.08
C GLU A 127 -14.24 8.28 -0.42
N VAL A 128 -13.09 8.68 0.12
CA VAL A 128 -11.78 8.09 -0.12
C VAL A 128 -11.02 7.94 1.19
N TYR A 129 -10.17 6.91 1.29
CA TYR A 129 -9.10 6.92 2.27
C TYR A 129 -7.92 7.67 1.68
N ALA A 130 -7.51 8.74 2.35
CA ALA A 130 -6.42 9.58 1.90
C ALA A 130 -5.46 9.94 3.04
N GLN A 131 -4.24 10.22 2.68
CA GLN A 131 -3.18 10.70 3.56
C GLN A 131 -2.39 11.76 2.80
N VAL A 132 -1.82 12.74 3.48
CA VAL A 132 -0.99 13.77 2.84
C VAL A 132 0.45 13.57 3.28
N PHE A 133 1.35 13.48 2.30
CA PHE A 133 2.79 13.37 2.51
C PHE A 133 3.53 14.50 1.81
N ASP A 134 4.73 14.79 2.31
CA ASP A 134 5.73 15.51 1.53
C ASP A 134 6.55 14.57 0.62
N ARG A 135 7.46 15.13 -0.17
CA ARG A 135 8.34 14.36 -1.07
C ARG A 135 9.33 13.44 -0.36
N ALA A 136 9.59 13.65 0.91
CA ALA A 136 10.41 12.76 1.73
C ALA A 136 9.59 11.63 2.40
N LEU A 137 8.32 11.47 1.98
CA LEU A 137 7.34 10.53 2.56
C LEU A 137 7.12 10.77 4.06
N ARG A 138 7.27 12.01 4.53
CA ARG A 138 6.90 12.40 5.88
C ARG A 138 5.42 12.75 5.91
N GLU A 139 4.73 12.25 6.93
CA GLU A 139 3.32 12.53 7.15
C GLU A 139 3.08 14.02 7.42
N VAL A 140 2.26 14.66 6.58
CA VAL A 140 1.77 16.03 6.77
C VAL A 140 0.37 16.02 7.39
N ARG A 141 -0.47 15.06 6.96
CA ARG A 141 -1.77 14.78 7.52
C ARG A 141 -1.96 13.26 7.65
N PRO A 142 -2.39 12.75 8.81
CA PRO A 142 -2.63 11.32 8.98
C PRO A 142 -3.77 10.81 8.09
N ILE A 143 -3.82 9.50 7.94
CA ILE A 143 -4.88 8.84 7.18
C ILE A 143 -6.26 9.19 7.71
N GLN A 144 -7.16 9.54 6.80
CA GLN A 144 -8.57 9.83 7.08
C GLN A 144 -9.47 9.25 5.99
N ALA A 145 -10.74 9.07 6.34
CA ALA A 145 -11.82 8.83 5.40
C ALA A 145 -12.44 10.18 5.05
N ASP A 146 -12.09 10.72 3.88
CA ASP A 146 -12.53 12.02 3.41
C ASP A 146 -13.76 11.89 2.53
N ILE A 147 -14.83 12.65 2.83
CA ILE A 147 -15.91 12.93 1.89
C ILE A 147 -15.47 14.16 1.10
N VAL A 148 -15.02 13.95 -0.13
CA VAL A 148 -14.32 14.97 -0.90
C VAL A 148 -15.31 15.96 -1.54
N ASP A 149 -15.08 17.24 -1.29
CA ASP A 149 -15.73 18.39 -1.92
C ASP A 149 -14.68 19.40 -2.42
N ALA A 150 -15.12 20.56 -2.90
CA ALA A 150 -14.26 21.61 -3.46
C ALA A 150 -13.31 22.24 -2.41
N GLU A 151 -13.61 22.15 -1.13
CA GLU A 151 -12.86 22.80 -0.05
C GLU A 151 -11.93 21.84 0.70
N THR A 152 -12.10 20.53 0.51
CA THR A 152 -11.46 19.48 1.33
C THR A 152 -9.93 19.58 1.36
N TYR A 153 -9.28 19.95 0.26
CA TYR A 153 -7.81 20.08 0.17
C TYR A 153 -7.33 21.51 -0.10
N LYS A 154 -8.23 22.50 0.01
CA LYS A 154 -7.95 23.89 -0.35
C LYS A 154 -6.76 24.48 0.40
N GLU A 155 -6.63 24.20 1.70
CA GLU A 155 -5.51 24.71 2.50
C GLU A 155 -4.13 24.28 1.98
N TYR A 156 -4.04 23.10 1.34
CA TYR A 156 -2.81 22.60 0.71
C TYR A 156 -2.62 23.18 -0.68
N LEU A 157 -3.70 23.23 -1.47
CA LEU A 157 -3.72 23.74 -2.82
C LEU A 157 -3.39 25.24 -2.91
N ASP A 158 -3.82 26.02 -1.93
CA ASP A 158 -3.51 27.46 -1.85
C ASP A 158 -2.01 27.71 -1.55
N ARG A 159 -1.29 26.69 -1.04
CA ARG A 159 0.14 26.81 -0.71
C ARG A 159 1.07 26.36 -1.85
N GLY A 160 0.64 25.41 -2.68
CA GLY A 160 1.49 24.88 -3.75
C GLY A 160 0.89 23.69 -4.49
N ALA A 161 1.70 23.03 -5.29
CA ALA A 161 1.29 21.89 -6.09
C ALA A 161 0.94 20.68 -5.22
N VAL A 162 -0.19 20.03 -5.53
CA VAL A 162 -0.66 18.80 -4.86
C VAL A 162 -0.96 17.75 -5.90
N TYR A 163 -0.32 16.59 -5.76
CA TYR A 163 -0.43 15.47 -6.68
C TYR A 163 -1.34 14.40 -6.10
N PHE A 164 -2.47 14.14 -6.76
CA PHE A 164 -3.47 13.16 -6.39
C PHE A 164 -3.32 11.90 -7.25
N PHE A 165 -3.37 10.72 -6.66
CA PHE A 165 -3.22 9.44 -7.37
C PHE A 165 -3.85 8.27 -6.61
N GLY A 166 -3.92 7.11 -7.28
CA GLY A 166 -4.61 5.93 -6.79
C GLY A 166 -6.04 5.82 -7.35
N ASN A 167 -6.72 4.72 -7.08
CA ASN A 167 -8.02 4.41 -7.67
C ASN A 167 -9.16 5.31 -7.18
N GLY A 168 -8.99 6.04 -6.08
CA GLY A 168 -9.93 7.03 -5.57
C GLY A 168 -9.75 8.43 -6.16
N ALA A 169 -8.58 8.74 -6.77
CA ALA A 169 -8.24 10.12 -7.14
C ALA A 169 -9.08 10.67 -8.32
N ALA A 170 -9.30 9.85 -9.36
CA ALA A 170 -9.96 10.33 -10.59
C ALA A 170 -11.35 10.93 -10.33
N LYS A 171 -12.17 10.28 -9.49
CA LYS A 171 -13.51 10.79 -9.15
C LYS A 171 -13.44 12.10 -8.34
N CYS A 172 -12.40 12.26 -7.52
CA CYS A 172 -12.24 13.46 -6.69
C CYS A 172 -11.87 14.69 -7.53
N MET A 173 -11.16 14.49 -8.67
CA MET A 173 -10.84 15.58 -9.59
C MET A 173 -12.05 16.18 -10.30
N GLU A 174 -13.22 15.54 -10.24
CA GLU A 174 -14.46 16.12 -10.76
C GLU A 174 -14.97 17.29 -9.90
N VAL A 175 -14.59 17.30 -8.61
CA VAL A 175 -15.00 18.33 -7.64
C VAL A 175 -13.83 19.21 -7.21
N ILE A 176 -12.60 18.71 -7.23
CA ILE A 176 -11.39 19.49 -6.94
C ILE A 176 -11.00 20.26 -8.21
N ASN A 177 -11.39 21.53 -8.27
CA ASN A 177 -11.06 22.40 -9.40
C ASN A 177 -10.09 23.52 -8.97
N HIS A 178 -8.79 23.23 -9.01
CA HIS A 178 -7.74 24.16 -8.61
C HIS A 178 -6.52 24.05 -9.52
N PRO A 179 -5.84 25.16 -9.90
CA PRO A 179 -4.69 25.13 -10.81
C PRO A 179 -3.50 24.32 -10.27
N ASN A 180 -3.36 24.21 -8.96
CA ASN A 180 -2.31 23.44 -8.30
C ASN A 180 -2.69 21.97 -8.05
N ALA A 181 -3.88 21.51 -8.48
CA ALA A 181 -4.31 20.14 -8.35
C ALA A 181 -3.88 19.32 -9.58
N HIS A 182 -3.03 18.32 -9.37
CA HIS A 182 -2.48 17.49 -10.43
C HIS A 182 -2.89 16.03 -10.24
N LEU A 183 -3.46 15.40 -11.28
CA LEU A 183 -3.80 13.97 -11.27
C LEU A 183 -2.67 13.16 -11.89
N VAL A 184 -2.09 12.23 -11.12
CA VAL A 184 -1.19 11.20 -11.63
C VAL A 184 -1.99 9.93 -11.87
N LYS A 185 -2.10 9.51 -13.14
CA LYS A 185 -2.91 8.36 -13.55
C LYS A 185 -2.13 7.04 -13.46
N ASN A 186 -2.87 5.93 -13.42
CA ASN A 186 -2.34 4.57 -13.50
C ASN A 186 -1.36 4.22 -12.37
N ILE A 187 -1.58 4.77 -11.19
CA ILE A 187 -0.84 4.42 -9.99
C ILE A 187 -1.65 3.38 -9.21
N GLU A 188 -1.04 2.20 -9.06
CA GLU A 188 -1.60 1.05 -8.34
C GLU A 188 -0.64 0.58 -7.25
N PRO A 189 -1.16 0.07 -6.12
CA PRO A 189 -0.30 -0.55 -5.11
C PRO A 189 0.16 -1.91 -5.66
N LEU A 190 1.45 -2.08 -5.85
CA LEU A 190 2.05 -3.31 -6.39
C LEU A 190 3.15 -3.82 -5.46
N ALA A 191 3.23 -5.15 -5.31
CA ALA A 191 4.20 -5.79 -4.41
C ALA A 191 5.65 -5.40 -4.72
N LYS A 192 6.01 -5.21 -6.00
CA LYS A 192 7.36 -4.75 -6.40
C LYS A 192 7.73 -3.38 -5.81
N ASN A 193 6.76 -2.51 -5.62
CA ASN A 193 6.97 -1.17 -5.07
C ASN A 193 7.14 -1.19 -3.54
N MET A 194 6.89 -2.33 -2.87
CA MET A 194 7.18 -2.48 -1.43
C MET A 194 8.67 -2.54 -1.13
N ALA A 195 9.51 -2.95 -2.07
CA ALA A 195 10.91 -3.26 -1.81
C ALA A 195 11.65 -2.17 -1.01
N PRO A 196 11.62 -0.86 -1.37
CA PRO A 196 12.31 0.17 -0.59
C PRO A 196 11.73 0.38 0.81
N LEU A 197 10.40 0.25 0.96
CA LEU A 197 9.72 0.40 2.25
C LEU A 197 10.00 -0.79 3.17
N ALA A 198 9.98 -2.00 2.62
CA ALA A 198 10.24 -3.23 3.36
C ALA A 198 11.71 -3.32 3.81
N GLU A 199 12.66 -2.99 2.93
CA GLU A 199 14.08 -2.94 3.26
C GLU A 199 14.36 -1.92 4.37
N LYS A 200 13.80 -0.71 4.27
CA LYS A 200 13.91 0.31 5.31
C LYS A 200 13.41 -0.21 6.66
N ARG A 201 12.21 -0.81 6.70
CA ARG A 201 11.63 -1.36 7.93
C ARG A 201 12.45 -2.54 8.48
N PHE A 202 12.98 -3.36 7.59
CA PHE A 202 13.85 -4.48 7.98
C PHE A 202 15.11 -3.98 8.69
N VAL A 203 15.80 -3.00 8.11
CA VAL A 203 17.00 -2.40 8.70
C VAL A 203 16.70 -1.70 10.03
N GLU A 204 15.54 -1.04 10.13
CA GLU A 204 15.07 -0.39 11.36
C GLU A 204 14.58 -1.38 12.43
N GLY A 205 14.49 -2.69 12.11
CA GLY A 205 13.97 -3.70 13.03
C GLY A 205 12.48 -3.58 13.33
N LYS A 206 11.71 -2.94 12.44
CA LYS A 206 10.26 -2.75 12.58
C LYS A 206 9.52 -3.99 12.09
N PHE A 207 9.38 -4.95 12.98
CA PHE A 207 8.69 -6.22 12.74
C PHE A 207 7.41 -6.30 13.56
N GLU A 208 6.42 -6.96 12.97
CA GLU A 208 5.15 -7.25 13.62
C GLU A 208 5.19 -8.61 14.32
N ASP A 209 4.45 -8.73 15.41
CA ASP A 209 4.20 -10.02 16.02
C ASP A 209 3.26 -10.86 15.16
N VAL A 210 3.74 -11.99 14.67
CA VAL A 210 2.99 -12.88 13.75
C VAL A 210 1.66 -13.34 14.37
N ALA A 211 1.59 -13.56 15.68
CA ALA A 211 0.37 -14.01 16.35
C ALA A 211 -0.64 -12.87 16.51
N TYR A 212 -0.18 -11.70 16.96
CA TYR A 212 -1.04 -10.60 17.39
C TYR A 212 -1.25 -9.51 16.33
N PHE A 213 -0.47 -9.50 15.25
CA PHE A 213 -0.64 -8.51 14.19
C PHE A 213 -2.08 -8.46 13.70
N CYS A 214 -2.65 -7.27 13.60
CA CYS A 214 -4.00 -7.00 13.11
C CYS A 214 -3.97 -5.93 12.03
N LEU A 215 -4.88 -6.03 11.07
CA LEU A 215 -5.06 -5.03 10.02
C LEU A 215 -5.48 -3.67 10.56
N LEU A 216 -5.04 -2.59 9.89
CA LEU A 216 -5.54 -1.24 10.15
C LEU A 216 -6.98 -1.11 9.64
N TYR A 217 -7.91 -0.95 10.56
CA TYR A 217 -9.31 -0.63 10.25
C TYR A 217 -9.51 0.87 10.39
N THR A 218 -9.65 1.57 9.27
CA THR A 218 -9.83 3.02 9.24
C THR A 218 -11.29 3.47 9.35
N SER A 219 -12.25 2.52 9.27
CA SER A 219 -13.67 2.79 9.45
C SER A 219 -14.19 2.07 10.69
N PRO A 220 -14.92 2.76 11.60
CA PRO A 220 -15.58 2.08 12.70
C PRO A 220 -16.56 1.05 12.14
N SER A 221 -16.47 -0.19 12.65
CA SER A 221 -17.43 -1.24 12.30
C SER A 221 -18.85 -0.76 12.58
N PRO A 222 -19.84 -1.17 11.78
CA PRO A 222 -21.26 -0.92 12.11
C PRO A 222 -21.64 -1.38 13.53
N ARG A 223 -20.91 -2.34 14.10
CA ARG A 223 -21.07 -2.83 15.48
C ARG A 223 -20.51 -1.85 16.52
N ASP A 224 -19.56 -1.01 16.17
CA ASP A 224 -18.97 -0.04 17.10
C ASP A 224 -19.88 1.17 17.29
N ARG A 225 -20.74 1.49 16.30
CA ARG A 225 -21.76 2.55 16.38
C ARG A 225 -22.88 2.26 17.40
N THR A 226 -23.05 1.00 17.80
CA THR A 226 -24.10 0.58 18.73
C THR A 226 -23.66 0.55 20.19
N ARG A 227 -22.37 0.76 20.50
CA ARG A 227 -21.84 0.79 21.88
C ARG A 227 -21.78 2.18 22.53
N SER A 228 -22.17 3.22 21.80
CA SER A 228 -22.21 4.60 22.29
C SER A 228 -23.68 5.04 22.49
N ARG A 229 -24.37 4.38 23.44
CA ARG A 229 -25.59 4.87 24.07
C ARG A 229 -25.61 4.49 25.55
#